data_c38b5a2072efcd94e137bdd336529c5b
#
_entry.id   c38b5a2072efcd94e137bdd336529c5b
#
_cell.length_a   1.000
_cell.length_b   1.000
_cell.length_c   1.000
_cell.angle_alpha   90.00
_cell.angle_beta   90.00
_cell.angle_gamma   90.00
#
_symmetry.space_group_name_H-M   'P 1'
#
loop_
_entity.id
_entity.type
_entity.pdbx_description
1 polymer ?
#
loop_
_entity_poly.entity_id
_entity_poly.type
_entity_poly.pdbx_seq_one_letter_code
_entity_poly.pdbx_strand_id
1 'polypeptide(L)' 'SINFVLEPKYKTILSDGYAVEDIIKNISMIEYSKRFIAGDTVIIFDELQSFPDIATALKSFRIDGRFDVICSGSLLGI' A
#
# COMPACT_ATOMS: atom_id res chain seq x y z
N SER A 1 5.27 6.67 -4.28
CA SER A 1 5.67 5.49 -3.51
C SER A 1 5.52 5.72 -2.01
N ILE A 2 5.36 4.64 -1.28
CA ILE A 2 5.19 4.66 0.16
C ILE A 2 6.32 3.84 0.77
N ASN A 3 7.17 4.48 1.57
CA ASN A 3 8.31 3.84 2.22
C ASN A 3 8.03 3.69 3.72
N PHE A 4 7.86 2.47 4.19
CA PHE A 4 7.47 2.21 5.57
C PHE A 4 8.58 2.46 6.59
N VAL A 5 9.85 2.55 6.15
CA VAL A 5 10.96 2.94 7.03
C VAL A 5 11.00 4.45 7.19
N LEU A 6 10.99 5.18 6.06
CA LEU A 6 11.13 6.63 6.06
C LEU A 6 9.85 7.35 6.47
N GLU A 7 8.70 6.72 6.24
CA GLU A 7 7.39 7.32 6.49
C GLU A 7 6.52 6.37 7.32
N PRO A 8 6.90 6.12 8.58
CA PRO A 8 6.17 5.15 9.41
C PRO A 8 4.70 5.51 9.66
N LYS A 9 4.30 6.75 9.40
CA LYS A 9 2.89 7.17 9.49
C LYS A 9 1.99 6.33 8.61
N TYR A 10 2.50 5.76 7.50
CA TYR A 10 1.70 4.91 6.62
C TYR A 10 1.42 3.53 7.18
N LYS A 11 1.98 3.17 8.32
CA LYS A 11 1.65 1.90 8.98
C LYS A 11 0.22 1.84 9.51
N THR A 12 -0.48 2.97 9.52
CA THR A 12 -1.88 3.03 9.94
C THR A 12 -2.88 2.73 8.83
N ILE A 13 -2.42 2.51 7.59
CA ILE A 13 -3.33 2.36 6.46
C ILE A 13 -4.19 1.09 6.51
N LEU A 14 -3.80 0.10 7.31
CA LEU A 14 -4.57 -1.13 7.49
C LEU A 14 -5.45 -1.11 8.73
N SER A 15 -5.61 0.04 9.39
CA SER A 15 -6.39 0.13 10.63
C SER A 15 -7.87 -0.24 10.44
N ASP A 16 -8.41 -0.11 9.24
CA ASP A 16 -9.79 -0.48 8.91
C ASP A 16 -9.89 -1.82 8.19
N GLY A 17 -8.79 -2.56 8.09
CA GLY A 17 -8.76 -3.85 7.42
C GLY A 17 -8.08 -3.80 6.07
N TYR A 18 -8.29 -4.87 5.28
CA TYR A 18 -7.53 -5.10 4.05
C TYR A 18 -8.30 -4.77 2.76
N ALA A 19 -9.52 -4.24 2.86
CA ALA A 19 -10.27 -3.85 1.67
C ALA A 19 -9.57 -2.68 0.96
N VAL A 20 -9.46 -2.77 -0.36
CA VAL A 20 -8.74 -1.76 -1.15
C VAL A 20 -9.30 -0.37 -0.93
N GLU A 21 -10.63 -0.21 -0.88
CA GLU A 21 -11.25 1.09 -0.65
C GLU A 21 -10.81 1.72 0.67
N ASP A 22 -10.73 0.91 1.73
CA ASP A 22 -10.32 1.39 3.05
C ASP A 22 -8.85 1.78 3.06
N ILE A 23 -8.00 0.99 2.41
CA ILE A 23 -6.57 1.29 2.31
C ILE A 23 -6.35 2.58 1.54
N ILE A 24 -6.99 2.75 0.39
CA ILE A 24 -6.89 3.96 -0.43
C ILE A 24 -7.39 5.18 0.34
N LYS A 25 -8.52 5.05 1.03
CA LYS A 25 -9.05 6.11 1.88
C LYS A 25 -8.02 6.54 2.93
N ASN A 26 -7.42 5.57 3.62
CA ASN A 26 -6.47 5.86 4.68
C ASN A 26 -5.18 6.48 4.15
N ILE A 27 -4.69 6.05 3.00
CA ILE A 27 -3.55 6.71 2.34
C ILE A 27 -3.90 8.15 2.00
N SER A 28 -5.09 8.38 1.45
CA SER A 28 -5.54 9.73 1.05
C SER A 28 -5.70 10.65 2.26
N MET A 29 -6.04 10.12 3.42
CA MET A 29 -6.13 10.91 4.66
C MET A 29 -4.77 11.36 5.15
N ILE A 30 -3.73 10.58 4.91
CA ILE A 30 -2.35 10.93 5.28
C ILE A 30 -1.77 11.95 4.30
N GLU A 31 -2.03 11.73 3.01
CA GLU A 31 -1.52 12.60 1.93
C GLU A 31 -2.62 12.78 0.88
N TYR A 32 -3.46 13.78 1.09
CA TYR A 32 -4.64 14.00 0.26
C TYR A 32 -4.32 14.47 -1.16
N SER A 33 -3.08 14.88 -1.43
CA SER A 33 -2.67 15.26 -2.79
C SER A 33 -2.46 14.06 -3.71
N LYS A 34 -2.36 12.84 -3.15
CA LYS A 34 -2.23 11.64 -3.96
C LYS A 34 -3.52 11.36 -4.71
N ARG A 35 -3.39 10.89 -5.96
CA ARG A 35 -4.52 10.53 -6.82
C ARG A 35 -4.47 9.06 -7.13
N PHE A 36 -5.63 8.42 -7.09
CA PHE A 36 -5.78 7.00 -7.39
C PHE A 36 -6.76 6.84 -8.54
N ILE A 37 -6.22 6.53 -9.72
CA ILE A 37 -6.99 6.43 -10.97
C ILE A 37 -6.93 4.98 -11.44
N ALA A 38 -8.08 4.32 -11.50
CA ALA A 38 -8.16 2.93 -11.93
C ALA A 38 -7.55 2.77 -13.34
N GLY A 39 -6.66 1.78 -13.47
CA GLY A 39 -5.97 1.53 -14.74
C GLY A 39 -4.72 2.37 -14.99
N ASP A 40 -4.53 3.46 -14.25
CA ASP A 40 -3.40 4.38 -14.45
C ASP A 40 -2.44 4.45 -13.27
N THR A 41 -2.97 4.34 -12.05
CA THR A 41 -2.14 4.52 -10.85
C THR A 41 -1.34 3.25 -10.57
N VAL A 42 -0.04 3.42 -10.34
CA VAL A 42 0.84 2.38 -9.83
C VAL A 42 1.18 2.73 -8.39
N ILE A 43 0.93 1.79 -7.48
CA ILE A 43 1.22 1.97 -6.07
C ILE A 43 2.53 1.24 -5.76
N ILE A 44 3.49 1.93 -5.16
CA ILE A 44 4.78 1.36 -4.82
C ILE A 44 4.89 1.31 -3.30
N PHE A 45 5.00 0.11 -2.75
CA PHE A 45 5.27 -0.10 -1.32
C PHE A 45 6.72 -0.51 -1.14
N ASP A 46 7.50 0.35 -0.49
CA ASP A 46 8.91 0.12 -0.24
C ASP A 46 9.13 -0.30 1.21
N GLU A 47 10.15 -1.13 1.42
CA GLU A 47 10.59 -1.55 2.75
C GLU A 47 9.52 -2.35 3.48
N LEU A 48 8.98 -3.38 2.82
CA LEU A 48 7.91 -4.22 3.36
C LEU A 48 8.27 -4.88 4.68
N GLN A 49 9.56 -5.14 4.94
CA GLN A 49 9.98 -5.77 6.19
C GLN A 49 9.61 -4.94 7.42
N SER A 50 9.42 -3.62 7.25
CA SER A 50 8.97 -2.74 8.33
C SER A 50 7.48 -2.77 8.56
N PHE A 51 6.72 -3.35 7.63
CA PHE A 51 5.26 -3.45 7.75
C PHE A 51 4.77 -4.74 7.07
N PRO A 52 5.05 -5.92 7.70
CA PRO A 52 4.75 -7.20 7.05
C PRO A 52 3.28 -7.43 6.72
N ASP A 53 2.37 -6.83 7.47
CA ASP A 53 0.92 -6.99 7.24
C ASP A 53 0.50 -6.52 5.85
N ILE A 54 1.28 -5.66 5.21
CA ILE A 54 0.97 -5.21 3.84
C ILE A 54 0.95 -6.39 2.86
N ALA A 55 1.67 -7.47 3.15
CA ALA A 55 1.66 -8.65 2.28
C ALA A 55 0.26 -9.25 2.15
N THR A 56 -0.54 -9.22 3.21
CA THR A 56 -1.94 -9.65 3.15
C THR A 56 -2.77 -8.70 2.29
N ALA A 57 -2.53 -7.40 2.41
CA ALA A 57 -3.22 -6.39 1.60
C ALA A 57 -2.94 -6.56 0.10
N LEU A 58 -1.77 -7.06 -0.28
CA LEU A 58 -1.43 -7.29 -1.67
C LEU A 58 -2.42 -8.24 -2.36
N LYS A 59 -2.94 -9.21 -1.62
CA LYS A 59 -3.96 -10.13 -2.16
C LYS A 59 -5.24 -9.37 -2.50
N SER A 60 -5.63 -8.43 -1.65
CA SER A 60 -6.81 -7.60 -1.89
C SER A 60 -6.64 -6.74 -3.15
N PHE A 61 -5.47 -6.12 -3.32
CA PHE A 61 -5.18 -5.34 -4.52
C PHE A 61 -5.20 -6.20 -5.78
N ARG A 62 -4.68 -7.42 -5.69
CA ARG A 62 -4.64 -8.34 -6.81
C ARG A 62 -6.05 -8.74 -7.26
N ILE A 63 -6.92 -9.04 -6.31
CA ILE A 63 -8.32 -9.41 -6.59
C ILE A 63 -9.07 -8.22 -7.15
N ASP A 64 -8.88 -7.03 -6.56
CA ASP A 64 -9.53 -5.80 -6.98
C ASP A 64 -9.15 -5.41 -8.41
N GLY A 65 -7.89 -5.49 -8.77
CA GLY A 65 -7.39 -5.31 -10.13
C GLY A 65 -7.36 -3.87 -10.66
N ARG A 66 -7.82 -2.88 -9.91
CA ARG A 66 -7.85 -1.49 -10.39
C ARG A 66 -6.48 -0.82 -10.41
N PHE A 67 -5.56 -1.26 -9.56
CA PHE A 67 -4.25 -0.63 -9.40
C PHE A 67 -3.14 -1.66 -9.50
N ASP A 68 -2.06 -1.30 -10.18
CA ASP A 68 -0.85 -2.09 -10.17
C ASP A 68 -0.05 -1.79 -8.90
N VAL A 69 0.49 -2.83 -8.26
CA VAL A 69 1.25 -2.69 -7.03
C VAL A 69 2.64 -3.27 -7.22
N ILE A 70 3.65 -2.48 -6.89
CA ILE A 70 5.06 -2.88 -6.91
C ILE A 70 5.57 -2.85 -5.47
N CYS A 71 6.32 -3.87 -5.07
CA CYS A 71 6.82 -4.01 -3.72
C CYS A 71 8.32 -4.19 -3.70
N SER A 72 8.97 -3.69 -2.66
CA SER A 72 10.38 -3.91 -2.41
C SER A 72 10.62 -4.20 -0.93
N GLY A 73 11.79 -4.75 -0.62
CA GLY A 73 12.19 -5.00 0.75
C GLY A 73 12.75 -6.39 0.96
N SER A 74 13.37 -6.60 2.11
CA SER A 74 14.03 -7.88 2.43
C SER A 74 13.06 -9.06 2.54
N LEU A 75 11.75 -8.81 2.74
CA LEU A 75 10.73 -9.86 2.74
C LEU A 75 10.57 -10.54 1.39
N LEU A 76 11.13 -9.97 0.32
CA LEU A 76 11.05 -10.55 -1.01
C LEU A 76 12.14 -11.60 -1.28
N GLY A 77 12.90 -12.00 -0.27
CA GLY A 77 13.86 -13.08 -0.37
C GLY A 77 15.20 -12.69 -0.95
N ILE A 78 15.55 -11.48 -0.85
CA ILE A 78 16.80 -10.93 -1.41
C ILE A 78 17.75 -10.45 -0.35
#